data_a62f9ca491914ae4affb219d4b094eb9
#
_entry.id   a62f9ca491914ae4affb219d4b094eb9
#
_cell.length_a   1.000
_cell.length_b   1.000
_cell.length_c   1.000
_cell.angle_alpha   90.00
_cell.angle_beta   90.00
_cell.angle_gamma   90.00
#
_symmetry.space_group_name_H-M   'P 1'
#
loop_
_entity.id
_entity.type
_entity.pdbx_description
1 polymer ?
#
loop_
_entity_poly.entity_id
_entity_poly.type
_entity_poly.pdbx_seq_one_letter_code
_entity_poly.pdbx_strand_id
1 'polypeptide(L)'
;PLARSANVHFPNRVFTDPAALAVRHASQSHRIADVAGRKVAVLKGTTTESRLSGWLRSKSIDATVIQVETPAAAMAMLDSGEADAFANDKIRLVGLVAQAKDPKAYAMLAEEFSYEPYAFALPRGDSALRLEVNRALTQVYVSGEIETIFSQWLGAFGRPTGLLAAMYLLNAIPD
;
A
#
# COMPACT_ATOMS: atom_id res chain seq x y z
N PRO A 1 -9.45 -6.96 -7.86
CA PRO A 1 -9.68 -5.89 -8.85
C PRO A 1 -10.62 -6.31 -9.96
N LEU A 2 -10.27 -7.24 -10.88
CA LEU A 2 -11.14 -7.64 -11.98
C LEU A 2 -12.48 -8.23 -11.52
N ALA A 3 -12.49 -9.02 -10.45
CA ALA A 3 -13.73 -9.56 -9.87
C ALA A 3 -14.69 -8.46 -9.35
N ARG A 4 -14.14 -7.34 -8.84
CA ARG A 4 -14.94 -6.19 -8.39
C ARG A 4 -15.49 -5.36 -9.55
N SER A 5 -14.82 -5.32 -10.71
CA SER A 5 -15.28 -4.60 -11.89
C SER A 5 -16.54 -5.21 -12.53
N ALA A 6 -16.95 -6.41 -12.10
CA ALA A 6 -18.23 -6.99 -12.51
C ALA A 6 -19.42 -6.17 -11.99
N ASN A 7 -19.29 -5.51 -10.83
CA ASN A 7 -20.39 -4.83 -10.14
C ASN A 7 -20.25 -3.32 -10.09
N VAL A 8 -19.05 -2.76 -10.31
CA VAL A 8 -18.79 -1.32 -10.26
C VAL A 8 -17.86 -0.91 -11.40
N HIS A 9 -17.93 0.36 -11.79
CA HIS A 9 -16.93 1.00 -12.64
C HIS A 9 -15.86 1.70 -11.80
N PHE A 10 -14.62 1.62 -12.27
CA PHE A 10 -13.48 2.36 -11.71
C PHE A 10 -13.05 3.42 -12.73
N PRO A 11 -13.14 4.70 -12.40
CA PRO A 11 -12.59 5.79 -13.22
C PRO A 11 -11.06 5.80 -13.15
N ASN A 12 -10.44 6.92 -13.55
CA ASN A 12 -9.00 7.11 -13.44
C ASN A 12 -8.51 6.84 -12.03
N ARG A 13 -7.30 6.29 -11.92
CA ARG A 13 -6.67 5.97 -10.65
C ARG A 13 -6.28 7.25 -9.93
N VAL A 14 -6.53 7.28 -8.61
CA VAL A 14 -6.26 8.45 -7.79
C VAL A 14 -5.01 8.29 -6.92
N PHE A 15 -4.62 7.05 -6.63
CA PHE A 15 -3.50 6.76 -5.75
C PHE A 15 -2.94 5.35 -5.97
N THR A 16 -1.71 5.12 -5.50
CA THR A 16 -1.12 3.78 -5.39
C THR A 16 -0.53 3.61 -4.00
N ASP A 17 -0.89 2.52 -3.34
CA ASP A 17 -0.35 2.17 -2.02
C ASP A 17 0.22 0.76 -2.07
N PRO A 18 1.52 0.61 -2.36
CA PRO A 18 2.14 -0.69 -2.42
C PRO A 18 2.22 -1.32 -1.03
N ALA A 19 2.20 -2.66 -0.97
CA ALA A 19 2.48 -3.36 0.26
C ALA A 19 3.98 -3.41 0.54
N ALA A 20 4.33 -3.23 1.80
CA ALA A 20 5.69 -3.22 2.32
C ALA A 20 5.79 -4.01 3.63
N LEU A 21 6.98 -4.08 4.21
CA LEU A 21 7.22 -4.68 5.51
C LEU A 21 7.69 -3.61 6.51
N ALA A 22 7.09 -3.63 7.70
CA ALA A 22 7.65 -3.02 8.90
C ALA A 22 8.39 -4.09 9.69
N VAL A 23 9.56 -3.74 10.21
CA VAL A 23 10.42 -4.59 11.04
C VAL A 23 10.86 -3.82 12.27
N ARG A 24 11.32 -4.51 13.31
CA ARG A 24 12.02 -3.82 14.40
C ARG A 24 13.38 -3.34 13.91
N HIS A 25 13.74 -2.11 14.26
CA HIS A 25 15.05 -1.55 13.89
C HIS A 25 16.22 -2.43 14.36
N ALA A 26 16.08 -3.06 15.53
CA ALA A 26 17.07 -3.98 16.09
C ALA A 26 17.26 -5.28 15.27
N SER A 27 16.34 -5.62 14.37
CA SER A 27 16.44 -6.81 13.51
C SER A 27 17.52 -6.71 12.45
N GLN A 28 17.98 -5.49 12.15
CA GLN A 28 18.95 -5.19 11.07
C GLN A 28 18.52 -5.72 9.68
N SER A 29 17.23 -5.94 9.49
CA SER A 29 16.69 -6.32 8.19
C SER A 29 16.58 -5.08 7.30
N HIS A 30 17.11 -5.16 6.08
CA HIS A 30 17.15 -4.04 5.13
C HIS A 30 16.38 -4.35 3.84
N ARG A 31 16.20 -5.63 3.52
CA ARG A 31 15.51 -6.12 2.32
C ARG A 31 14.46 -7.16 2.70
N ILE A 32 13.48 -7.35 1.84
CA ILE A 32 12.45 -8.38 2.06
C ILE A 32 13.08 -9.78 2.09
N ALA A 33 14.17 -10.01 1.36
CA ALA A 33 14.89 -11.28 1.41
C ALA A 33 15.42 -11.65 2.81
N ASP A 34 15.64 -10.67 3.67
CA ASP A 34 16.15 -10.89 5.04
C ASP A 34 15.11 -11.53 5.97
N VAL A 35 13.85 -11.73 5.49
CA VAL A 35 12.84 -12.49 6.23
C VAL A 35 12.92 -14.00 6.00
N ALA A 36 13.90 -14.49 5.25
CA ALA A 36 14.13 -15.92 5.09
C ALA A 36 14.33 -16.60 6.46
N GLY A 37 13.60 -17.69 6.71
CA GLY A 37 13.58 -18.41 7.98
C GLY A 37 12.86 -17.68 9.13
N ARG A 38 12.25 -16.53 8.87
CA ARG A 38 11.59 -15.67 9.87
C ARG A 38 10.07 -15.72 9.78
N LYS A 39 9.42 -15.11 10.75
CA LYS A 39 7.96 -15.03 10.89
C LYS A 39 7.46 -13.67 10.43
N VAL A 40 6.53 -13.66 9.46
CA VAL A 40 5.93 -12.44 8.92
C VAL A 40 4.44 -12.43 9.25
N ALA A 41 4.02 -11.48 10.09
CA ALA A 41 2.61 -11.26 10.38
C ALA A 41 1.91 -10.57 9.19
N VAL A 42 0.67 -10.94 8.91
CA VAL A 42 -0.18 -10.30 7.89
C VAL A 42 -1.64 -10.41 8.27
N LEU A 43 -2.46 -9.44 7.86
CA LEU A 43 -3.90 -9.51 8.12
C LEU A 43 -4.54 -10.59 7.24
N LYS A 44 -5.30 -11.46 7.89
CA LYS A 44 -6.03 -12.56 7.27
C LYS A 44 -7.05 -12.06 6.25
N GLY A 45 -7.14 -12.76 5.11
CA GLY A 45 -8.13 -12.51 4.06
C GLY A 45 -7.88 -11.24 3.25
N THR A 46 -6.73 -10.60 3.38
CA THR A 46 -6.37 -9.38 2.64
C THR A 46 -5.68 -9.69 1.29
N THR A 47 -5.69 -8.69 0.41
CA THR A 47 -4.88 -8.75 -0.82
C THR A 47 -3.39 -8.81 -0.50
N THR A 48 -2.96 -8.13 0.55
CA THR A 48 -1.57 -8.12 1.04
C THR A 48 -1.09 -9.52 1.40
N GLU A 49 -1.91 -10.33 2.08
CA GLU A 49 -1.59 -11.74 2.40
C GLU A 49 -1.33 -12.57 1.13
N SER A 50 -2.26 -12.49 0.17
CA SER A 50 -2.14 -13.23 -1.10
C SER A 50 -0.91 -12.79 -1.90
N ARG A 51 -0.61 -11.47 -1.90
CA ARG A 51 0.55 -10.90 -2.60
C ARG A 51 1.85 -11.31 -1.92
N LEU A 52 1.92 -11.22 -0.59
CA LEU A 52 3.08 -11.66 0.19
C LEU A 52 3.42 -13.12 -0.11
N SER A 53 2.43 -14.02 0.02
CA SER A 53 2.62 -15.45 -0.23
C SER A 53 3.06 -15.74 -1.66
N GLY A 54 2.49 -15.04 -2.64
CA GLY A 54 2.88 -15.14 -4.06
C GLY A 54 4.30 -14.64 -4.30
N TRP A 55 4.65 -13.51 -3.70
CA TRP A 55 5.97 -12.89 -3.84
C TRP A 55 7.06 -13.76 -3.21
N LEU A 56 6.88 -14.23 -1.97
CA LEU A 56 7.82 -15.12 -1.28
C LEU A 56 8.09 -16.39 -2.11
N ARG A 57 7.05 -17.03 -2.65
CA ARG A 57 7.20 -18.19 -3.54
C ARG A 57 7.98 -17.84 -4.80
N SER A 58 7.67 -16.73 -5.46
CA SER A 58 8.33 -16.32 -6.71
C SER A 58 9.82 -16.02 -6.54
N LYS A 59 10.25 -15.67 -5.33
CA LYS A 59 11.62 -15.39 -4.96
C LYS A 59 12.32 -16.56 -4.25
N SER A 60 11.60 -17.68 -4.06
CA SER A 60 12.11 -18.84 -3.30
C SER A 60 12.57 -18.48 -1.89
N ILE A 61 11.86 -17.56 -1.24
CA ILE A 61 12.11 -17.15 0.13
C ILE A 61 11.22 -17.98 1.06
N ASP A 62 11.86 -18.78 1.91
CA ASP A 62 11.17 -19.57 2.94
C ASP A 62 10.97 -18.69 4.17
N ALA A 63 9.71 -18.24 4.39
CA ALA A 63 9.29 -17.46 5.54
C ALA A 63 7.96 -17.99 6.06
N THR A 64 7.77 -18.00 7.38
CA THR A 64 6.52 -18.41 8.00
C THR A 64 5.55 -17.24 8.03
N VAL A 65 4.45 -17.33 7.28
CA VAL A 65 3.38 -16.32 7.27
C VAL A 65 2.41 -16.59 8.40
N ILE A 66 2.25 -15.63 9.32
CA ILE A 66 1.33 -15.68 10.46
C ILE A 66 0.13 -14.78 10.18
N GLN A 67 -1.06 -15.37 10.13
CA GLN A 67 -2.30 -14.64 9.97
C GLN A 67 -2.74 -14.02 11.30
N VAL A 68 -3.11 -12.74 11.26
CA VAL A 68 -3.68 -12.01 12.40
C VAL A 68 -5.00 -11.35 12.01
N GLU A 69 -5.88 -11.13 12.97
CA GLU A 69 -7.19 -10.54 12.72
C GLU A 69 -7.16 -8.99 12.72
N THR A 70 -6.21 -8.38 13.44
CA THR A 70 -6.13 -6.92 13.57
C THR A 70 -4.70 -6.39 13.40
N PRO A 71 -4.55 -5.14 12.91
CA PRO A 71 -3.24 -4.49 12.86
C PRO A 71 -2.59 -4.34 14.25
N ALA A 72 -3.40 -4.13 15.29
CA ALA A 72 -2.90 -4.02 16.66
C ALA A 72 -2.27 -5.35 17.13
N ALA A 73 -2.88 -6.50 16.79
CA ALA A 73 -2.30 -7.81 17.09
C ALA A 73 -0.95 -8.01 16.37
N ALA A 74 -0.85 -7.60 15.08
CA ALA A 74 0.40 -7.67 14.34
C ALA A 74 1.51 -6.81 14.97
N MET A 75 1.19 -5.58 15.38
CA MET A 75 2.15 -4.70 16.05
C MET A 75 2.58 -5.28 17.40
N ALA A 76 1.65 -5.85 18.19
CA ALA A 76 1.97 -6.50 19.45
C ALA A 76 2.92 -7.71 19.25
N MET A 77 2.69 -8.53 18.21
CA MET A 77 3.59 -9.64 17.86
C MET A 77 4.98 -9.15 17.43
N LEU A 78 5.03 -8.01 16.74
CA LEU A 78 6.30 -7.38 16.36
C LEU A 78 7.04 -6.86 17.60
N ASP A 79 6.33 -6.28 18.56
CA ASP A 79 6.87 -5.79 19.84
C ASP A 79 7.41 -6.92 20.72
N SER A 80 6.65 -8.01 20.84
CA SER A 80 7.05 -9.18 21.65
C SER A 80 8.15 -10.01 21.00
N GLY A 81 8.39 -9.84 19.69
CA GLY A 81 9.30 -10.68 18.91
C GLY A 81 8.69 -12.03 18.49
N GLU A 82 7.38 -12.21 18.65
CA GLU A 82 6.65 -13.36 18.10
C GLU A 82 6.61 -13.34 16.57
N ALA A 83 6.65 -12.14 15.97
CA ALA A 83 6.86 -11.92 14.55
C ALA A 83 8.09 -11.04 14.32
N ASP A 84 8.82 -11.31 13.25
CA ASP A 84 10.01 -10.56 12.86
C ASP A 84 9.68 -9.38 11.94
N ALA A 85 8.56 -9.50 11.20
CA ALA A 85 8.08 -8.47 10.27
C ALA A 85 6.54 -8.44 10.26
N PHE A 86 5.99 -7.28 9.87
CA PHE A 86 4.57 -7.09 9.62
C PHE A 86 4.35 -6.56 8.20
N ALA A 87 3.58 -7.30 7.40
CA ALA A 87 3.23 -6.96 6.03
C ALA A 87 1.88 -6.25 5.97
N ASN A 88 1.84 -5.06 5.39
CA ASN A 88 0.60 -4.32 5.14
C ASN A 88 0.83 -3.26 4.05
N ASP A 89 -0.23 -2.54 3.69
CA ASP A 89 -0.16 -1.36 2.85
C ASP A 89 0.77 -0.32 3.49
N LYS A 90 1.65 0.27 2.71
CA LYS A 90 2.75 1.12 3.21
C LYS A 90 2.26 2.30 4.03
N ILE A 91 1.22 3.01 3.55
CA ILE A 91 0.64 4.15 4.28
C ILE A 91 0.08 3.70 5.63
N ARG A 92 -0.59 2.54 5.66
CA ARG A 92 -1.13 1.99 6.90
C ARG A 92 -0.01 1.64 7.89
N LEU A 93 1.09 1.03 7.42
CA LEU A 93 2.26 0.74 8.27
C LEU A 93 2.85 2.01 8.86
N VAL A 94 3.05 3.05 8.04
CA VAL A 94 3.58 4.32 8.52
C VAL A 94 2.67 4.94 9.59
N GLY A 95 1.35 4.92 9.38
CA GLY A 95 0.39 5.40 10.37
C GLY A 95 0.43 4.61 11.69
N LEU A 96 0.57 3.29 11.62
CA LEU A 96 0.69 2.43 12.81
C LEU A 96 2.01 2.67 13.55
N VAL A 97 3.11 2.76 12.84
CA VAL A 97 4.43 3.07 13.41
C VAL A 97 4.44 4.46 14.05
N ALA A 98 3.85 5.47 13.41
CA ALA A 98 3.77 6.82 13.97
C ALA A 98 2.96 6.89 15.28
N GLN A 99 2.00 6.00 15.47
CA GLN A 99 1.17 5.89 16.68
C GLN A 99 1.75 4.93 17.72
N ALA A 100 2.84 4.23 17.42
CA ALA A 100 3.49 3.31 18.35
C ALA A 100 4.09 4.07 19.54
N LYS A 101 4.25 3.36 20.65
CA LYS A 101 4.85 3.93 21.89
C LYS A 101 6.27 4.46 21.65
N ASP A 102 7.05 3.78 20.82
CA ASP A 102 8.36 4.20 20.34
C ASP A 102 8.46 4.01 18.83
N PRO A 103 8.12 5.04 18.03
CA PRO A 103 8.21 4.96 16.58
C PRO A 103 9.61 4.65 16.05
N LYS A 104 10.66 5.02 16.79
CA LYS A 104 12.06 4.78 16.39
C LYS A 104 12.50 3.32 16.55
N ALA A 105 11.72 2.52 17.28
CA ALA A 105 11.97 1.09 17.41
C ALA A 105 11.70 0.31 16.11
N TYR A 106 11.05 0.94 15.12
CA TYR A 106 10.65 0.30 13.88
C TYR A 106 11.34 0.91 12.67
N ALA A 107 11.52 0.08 11.65
CA ALA A 107 11.97 0.50 10.33
C ALA A 107 11.01 -0.03 9.26
N MET A 108 10.81 0.78 8.22
CA MET A 108 10.11 0.37 7.01
C MET A 108 11.15 -0.12 6.01
N LEU A 109 10.97 -1.31 5.45
CA LEU A 109 11.81 -1.75 4.36
C LEU A 109 11.53 -0.91 3.11
N ALA A 110 12.59 -0.55 2.40
CA ALA A 110 12.47 0.26 1.18
C ALA A 110 11.80 -0.50 0.02
N GLU A 111 11.92 -1.83 0.03
CA GLU A 111 11.35 -2.69 -1.01
C GLU A 111 9.85 -2.85 -0.83
N GLU A 112 9.15 -2.90 -1.95
CA GLU A 112 7.70 -3.09 -2.06
C GLU A 112 7.43 -4.39 -2.84
N PHE A 113 6.41 -5.15 -2.46
CA PHE A 113 6.11 -6.45 -3.08
C PHE A 113 4.75 -6.49 -3.79
N SER A 114 4.04 -5.38 -3.86
CA SER A 114 2.79 -5.27 -4.60
C SER A 114 2.61 -3.91 -5.25
N TYR A 115 1.64 -3.86 -6.15
CA TYR A 115 1.13 -2.62 -6.74
C TYR A 115 -0.39 -2.60 -6.51
N GLU A 116 -0.84 -1.70 -5.64
CA GLU A 116 -2.25 -1.58 -5.26
C GLU A 116 -2.81 -0.21 -5.73
N PRO A 117 -3.44 -0.15 -6.91
CA PRO A 117 -4.05 1.09 -7.39
C PRO A 117 -5.39 1.33 -6.71
N TYR A 118 -5.64 2.58 -6.34
CA TYR A 118 -6.89 3.08 -5.80
C TYR A 118 -7.63 3.90 -6.84
N ALA A 119 -8.94 3.69 -6.92
CA ALA A 119 -9.87 4.47 -7.73
C ALA A 119 -11.21 4.57 -6.99
N PHE A 120 -12.01 5.55 -7.34
CA PHE A 120 -13.39 5.62 -6.87
C PHE A 120 -14.18 4.41 -7.41
N ALA A 121 -15.18 3.96 -6.67
CA ALA A 121 -16.13 2.96 -7.14
C ALA A 121 -17.42 3.66 -7.55
N LEU A 122 -17.79 3.56 -8.82
CA LEU A 122 -18.99 4.19 -9.38
C LEU A 122 -20.02 3.12 -9.76
N PRO A 123 -21.32 3.46 -9.78
CA PRO A 123 -22.37 2.57 -10.27
C PRO A 123 -22.04 2.07 -11.68
N ARG A 124 -22.28 0.79 -11.91
CA ARG A 124 -22.10 0.20 -13.23
C ARG A 124 -23.16 0.69 -14.19
N GLY A 125 -22.76 1.01 -15.43
CA GLY A 125 -23.67 1.49 -16.48
C GLY A 125 -23.82 3.00 -16.51
N ASP A 126 -23.41 3.73 -15.47
CA ASP A 126 -23.42 5.19 -15.48
C ASP A 126 -22.16 5.75 -16.14
N SER A 127 -22.18 5.76 -17.48
CA SER A 127 -21.06 6.28 -18.28
C SER A 127 -20.95 7.81 -18.17
N ALA A 128 -22.07 8.52 -17.95
CA ALA A 128 -22.08 9.97 -17.81
C ALA A 128 -21.36 10.38 -16.52
N LEU A 129 -21.72 9.79 -15.38
CA LEU A 129 -21.02 10.03 -14.11
C LEU A 129 -19.53 9.68 -14.21
N ARG A 130 -19.19 8.54 -14.84
CA ARG A 130 -17.79 8.16 -15.03
C ARG A 130 -17.01 9.19 -15.82
N LEU A 131 -17.60 9.72 -16.91
CA LEU A 131 -16.96 10.75 -17.72
C LEU A 131 -16.74 12.04 -16.93
N GLU A 132 -17.73 12.48 -16.16
CA GLU A 132 -17.58 13.67 -15.32
C GLU A 132 -16.53 13.51 -14.23
N VAL A 133 -16.47 12.35 -13.57
CA VAL A 133 -15.42 12.06 -12.59
C VAL A 133 -14.04 12.04 -13.24
N ASN A 134 -13.90 11.41 -14.42
CA ASN A 134 -12.62 11.41 -15.12
C ASN A 134 -12.19 12.83 -15.53
N ARG A 135 -13.11 13.65 -16.04
CA ARG A 135 -12.83 15.06 -16.39
C ARG A 135 -12.37 15.87 -15.19
N ALA A 136 -13.05 15.73 -14.06
CA ALA A 136 -12.65 16.41 -12.82
C ALA A 136 -11.26 15.96 -12.35
N LEU A 137 -10.96 14.67 -12.37
CA LEU A 137 -9.64 14.15 -12.03
C LEU A 137 -8.56 14.64 -13.00
N THR A 138 -8.84 14.63 -14.31
CA THR A 138 -7.91 15.15 -15.32
C THR A 138 -7.60 16.63 -15.05
N GLN A 139 -8.59 17.45 -14.70
CA GLN A 139 -8.37 18.86 -14.35
C GLN A 139 -7.44 19.02 -13.15
N VAL A 140 -7.66 18.23 -12.08
CA VAL A 140 -6.80 18.24 -10.89
C VAL A 140 -5.36 17.83 -11.22
N TYR A 141 -5.16 16.89 -12.15
CA TYR A 141 -3.82 16.47 -12.57
C TYR A 141 -3.13 17.50 -13.47
N VAL A 142 -3.85 18.05 -14.46
CA VAL A 142 -3.32 19.06 -15.40
C VAL A 142 -2.98 20.37 -14.68
N SER A 143 -3.81 20.79 -13.74
CA SER A 143 -3.58 22.01 -12.95
C SER A 143 -2.43 21.91 -11.95
N GLY A 144 -1.97 20.69 -11.65
CA GLY A 144 -0.98 20.43 -10.58
C GLY A 144 -1.57 20.49 -9.17
N GLU A 145 -2.89 20.70 -9.01
CA GLU A 145 -3.57 20.74 -7.71
C GLU A 145 -3.36 19.45 -6.92
N ILE A 146 -3.16 18.31 -7.59
CA ILE A 146 -2.87 17.02 -6.97
C ILE A 146 -1.63 17.07 -6.07
N GLU A 147 -0.62 17.87 -6.40
CA GLU A 147 0.59 18.00 -5.57
C GLU A 147 0.28 18.71 -4.25
N THR A 148 -0.60 19.71 -4.29
CA THR A 148 -1.08 20.43 -3.10
C THR A 148 -1.89 19.50 -2.21
N ILE A 149 -2.84 18.76 -2.79
CA ILE A 149 -3.64 17.76 -2.08
C ILE A 149 -2.74 16.69 -1.46
N PHE A 150 -1.79 16.16 -2.23
CA PHE A 150 -0.85 15.16 -1.73
C PHE A 150 -0.03 15.70 -0.56
N SER A 151 0.52 16.91 -0.68
CA SER A 151 1.32 17.53 0.37
C SER A 151 0.52 17.79 1.63
N GLN A 152 -0.74 18.19 1.50
CA GLN A 152 -1.61 18.44 2.64
C GLN A 152 -1.93 17.18 3.44
N TRP A 153 -2.19 16.06 2.78
CA TRP A 153 -2.67 14.83 3.43
C TRP A 153 -1.60 13.77 3.61
N LEU A 154 -0.61 13.74 2.74
CA LEU A 154 0.41 12.72 2.66
C LEU A 154 1.84 13.30 2.68
N GLY A 155 2.00 14.61 2.89
CA GLY A 155 3.31 15.26 2.89
C GLY A 155 4.29 14.72 3.92
N ALA A 156 3.80 14.17 5.04
CA ALA A 156 4.63 13.47 6.02
C ALA A 156 5.35 12.22 5.43
N PHE A 157 4.86 11.67 4.33
CA PHE A 157 5.45 10.53 3.60
C PHE A 157 6.45 10.97 2.51
N GLY A 158 6.69 12.28 2.36
CA GLY A 158 7.56 12.85 1.35
C GLY A 158 6.80 13.29 0.09
N ARG A 159 7.44 13.16 -1.07
CA ARG A 159 6.83 13.48 -2.38
C ARG A 159 6.20 12.23 -3.00
N PRO A 160 5.27 12.38 -3.96
CA PRO A 160 4.78 11.26 -4.76
C PRO A 160 5.94 10.44 -5.34
N THR A 161 5.86 9.11 -5.28
CA THR A 161 6.85 8.25 -5.93
C THR A 161 6.86 8.50 -7.43
N GLY A 162 7.97 8.17 -8.11
CA GLY A 162 8.05 8.33 -9.56
C GLY A 162 6.93 7.61 -10.32
N LEU A 163 6.49 6.44 -9.82
CA LEU A 163 5.37 5.70 -10.39
C LEU A 163 4.04 6.45 -10.21
N LEU A 164 3.79 7.01 -9.02
CA LEU A 164 2.58 7.77 -8.76
C LEU A 164 2.54 9.08 -9.57
N ALA A 165 3.65 9.78 -9.69
CA ALA A 165 3.78 10.98 -10.51
C ALA A 165 3.54 10.65 -12.00
N ALA A 166 4.10 9.56 -12.52
CA ALA A 166 3.85 9.09 -13.87
C ALA A 166 2.37 8.73 -14.10
N MET A 167 1.72 8.12 -13.11
CA MET A 167 0.29 7.82 -13.18
C MET A 167 -0.55 9.10 -13.29
N TYR A 168 -0.24 10.14 -12.52
CA TYR A 168 -0.93 11.43 -12.63
C TYR A 168 -0.75 12.05 -14.01
N LEU A 169 0.48 12.03 -14.54
CA LEU A 169 0.79 12.54 -15.87
C LEU A 169 0.00 11.79 -16.97
N LEU A 170 -0.05 10.47 -16.91
CA LEU A 170 -0.77 9.65 -17.89
C LEU A 170 -2.29 9.85 -17.82
N ASN A 171 -2.85 10.05 -16.62
CA ASN A 171 -4.28 10.34 -16.45
C ASN A 171 -4.62 11.83 -16.67
N ALA A 172 -3.63 12.70 -16.90
CA ALA A 172 -3.83 14.08 -17.30
C ALA A 172 -4.07 14.23 -18.81
N ILE A 173 -3.86 13.16 -19.61
CA ILE A 173 -4.15 13.17 -21.05
C ILE A 173 -5.67 13.10 -21.22
N PRO A 174 -6.30 14.12 -21.81
CA PRO A 174 -7.75 14.11 -22.05
C PRO A 174 -8.12 13.01 -23.06
N ASP A 175 -9.28 12.37 -22.83
CA ASP A 175 -9.92 11.44 -23.79
C ASP A 175 -10.36 12.16 -25.07
#